data_973c5cad30e42ce1446b4ae6636ddbbb
#
_entry.id   973c5cad30e42ce1446b4ae6636ddbbb
#
_cell.length_a   1.000
_cell.length_b   1.000
_cell.length_c   1.000
_cell.angle_alpha   90.00
_cell.angle_beta   90.00
_cell.angle_gamma   90.00
#
_symmetry.space_group_name_H-M   'P 1'
#
loop_
_entity.id
_entity.type
_entity.pdbx_description
1 polymer ?
#
loop_
_entity_poly.entity_id
_entity_poly.type
_entity_poly.pdbx_seq_one_letter_code
_entity_poly.pdbx_strand_id
1 'polypeptide(L)'
;MKKLLIFALGVLALASCTTKSQQCCQHRHPDYAYDATIYELNTRQLTPEGTFAAAEAVLPELRDNGIDILWVMPCQPIGKLTRKGTLGSYYSIIDYCQINPEFGTRADFEHFLATAHRLGFKVILDWVANHTAPDSPWALNDGWHYRDSLGNLMVQYDWTDIAKLNYNNQDMRAAMKQAMHWWMDSIGIDGFRCDVAGEVPTDFWNDAMAELRQTHPDMFTLAEDEAKAQEL
;
A
#
# COMPACT_ATOMS: atom_id res chain seq x y z
N MET A 1 -14.74 -9.52 -87.03
CA MET A 1 -15.63 -9.55 -85.90
C MET A 1 -14.82 -9.92 -84.67
N LYS A 2 -14.39 -8.94 -83.88
CA LYS A 2 -13.58 -9.13 -82.65
C LYS A 2 -14.44 -9.11 -81.45
N LYS A 3 -14.54 -10.21 -80.69
CA LYS A 3 -15.27 -10.30 -79.43
C LYS A 3 -14.42 -9.72 -78.30
N LEU A 4 -14.88 -8.69 -77.67
CA LEU A 4 -14.25 -8.08 -76.50
C LEU A 4 -14.74 -8.83 -75.24
N LEU A 5 -13.79 -9.49 -74.54
CA LEU A 5 -14.04 -10.12 -73.22
C LEU A 5 -13.76 -9.06 -72.15
N ILE A 6 -14.78 -8.71 -71.41
CA ILE A 6 -14.66 -7.83 -70.22
C ILE A 6 -14.44 -8.75 -69.00
N PHE A 7 -13.24 -8.66 -68.42
CA PHE A 7 -12.95 -9.26 -67.12
C PHE A 7 -13.39 -8.30 -66.00
N ALA A 8 -14.38 -8.70 -65.22
CA ALA A 8 -14.76 -7.98 -64.04
C ALA A 8 -13.87 -8.46 -62.87
N LEU A 9 -12.98 -7.60 -62.39
CA LEU A 9 -12.23 -7.82 -61.16
C LEU A 9 -13.13 -7.51 -59.96
N GLY A 10 -13.56 -8.56 -59.27
CA GLY A 10 -14.22 -8.42 -57.95
C GLY A 10 -13.18 -8.13 -56.86
N VAL A 11 -13.20 -6.94 -56.33
CA VAL A 11 -12.40 -6.59 -55.12
C VAL A 11 -13.13 -7.13 -53.89
N LEU A 12 -12.63 -8.23 -53.33
CA LEU A 12 -13.02 -8.70 -52.01
C LEU A 12 -12.41 -7.77 -50.96
N ALA A 13 -13.23 -6.90 -50.37
CA ALA A 13 -12.84 -6.17 -49.17
C ALA A 13 -12.86 -7.14 -47.98
N LEU A 14 -11.70 -7.61 -47.54
CA LEU A 14 -11.55 -8.29 -46.25
C LEU A 14 -11.70 -7.26 -45.16
N ALA A 15 -12.89 -7.21 -44.53
CA ALA A 15 -13.08 -6.51 -43.30
C ALA A 15 -12.30 -7.22 -42.20
N SER A 16 -11.08 -6.71 -41.93
CA SER A 16 -10.29 -7.11 -40.75
C SER A 16 -11.03 -6.63 -39.52
N CYS A 17 -11.81 -7.52 -38.89
CA CYS A 17 -12.23 -7.33 -37.50
C CYS A 17 -10.97 -7.35 -36.63
N THR A 18 -10.42 -6.18 -36.35
CA THR A 18 -9.51 -6.03 -35.23
C THR A 18 -10.33 -6.21 -33.97
N THR A 19 -10.42 -7.46 -33.48
CA THR A 19 -10.73 -7.72 -32.10
C THR A 19 -9.66 -6.97 -31.29
N LYS A 20 -10.07 -5.87 -30.62
CA LYS A 20 -9.31 -5.34 -29.49
C LYS A 20 -9.17 -6.52 -28.53
N SER A 21 -8.03 -7.20 -28.56
CA SER A 21 -7.63 -8.05 -27.48
C SER A 21 -7.71 -7.13 -26.24
N GLN A 22 -8.64 -7.43 -25.34
CA GLN A 22 -8.49 -6.97 -23.96
C GLN A 22 -7.12 -7.51 -23.53
N GLN A 23 -6.13 -6.66 -23.65
CA GLN A 23 -4.84 -6.87 -23.01
C GLN A 23 -5.18 -6.78 -21.53
N CYS A 24 -5.49 -7.93 -20.95
CA CYS A 24 -5.48 -8.12 -19.51
C CYS A 24 -4.11 -7.59 -19.10
N CYS A 25 -4.10 -6.43 -18.44
CA CYS A 25 -2.88 -5.88 -17.88
C CYS A 25 -2.40 -6.93 -16.87
N GLN A 26 -1.59 -7.87 -17.33
CA GLN A 26 -0.80 -8.70 -16.43
C GLN A 26 0.12 -7.72 -15.70
N HIS A 27 -0.31 -7.27 -14.53
CA HIS A 27 0.55 -6.58 -13.60
C HIS A 27 1.62 -7.59 -13.19
N ARG A 28 2.72 -7.55 -13.91
CA ARG A 28 3.88 -8.36 -13.60
C ARG A 28 4.50 -7.80 -12.34
N HIS A 29 4.73 -8.63 -11.36
CA HIS A 29 5.54 -8.25 -10.20
C HIS A 29 6.94 -7.85 -10.66
N PRO A 30 7.63 -6.95 -9.94
CA PRO A 30 9.03 -6.66 -10.24
C PRO A 30 9.86 -7.95 -10.15
N ASP A 31 10.85 -8.08 -11.03
CA ASP A 31 11.63 -9.33 -11.16
C ASP A 31 12.26 -9.79 -9.83
N TYR A 32 12.66 -8.84 -8.98
CA TYR A 32 13.24 -9.16 -7.66
C TYR A 32 12.26 -9.83 -6.69
N ALA A 33 10.94 -9.74 -6.93
CA ALA A 33 9.93 -10.25 -6.00
C ALA A 33 9.73 -11.78 -6.09
N TYR A 34 10.13 -12.41 -7.22
CA TYR A 34 9.82 -13.81 -7.46
C TYR A 34 10.60 -14.79 -6.56
N ASP A 35 11.83 -14.43 -6.17
CA ASP A 35 12.69 -15.25 -5.33
C ASP A 35 13.01 -14.57 -4.00
N ALA A 36 12.33 -13.46 -3.68
CA ALA A 36 12.63 -12.64 -2.51
C ALA A 36 12.13 -13.25 -1.21
N THR A 37 12.96 -13.17 -0.18
CA THR A 37 12.61 -13.49 1.20
C THR A 37 12.16 -12.21 1.92
N ILE A 38 10.99 -12.26 2.55
CA ILE A 38 10.40 -11.11 3.28
C ILE A 38 10.60 -11.31 4.78
N TYR A 39 11.04 -10.25 5.47
CA TYR A 39 11.12 -10.18 6.91
C TYR A 39 10.19 -9.08 7.45
N GLU A 40 9.22 -9.46 8.27
CA GLU A 40 8.38 -8.51 8.99
C GLU A 40 9.16 -7.86 10.13
N LEU A 41 9.44 -6.57 10.01
CA LEU A 41 10.26 -5.82 10.93
C LEU A 41 9.39 -5.02 11.90
N ASN A 42 9.36 -5.46 13.16
CA ASN A 42 8.73 -4.71 14.24
C ASN A 42 9.76 -3.78 14.89
N THR A 43 9.75 -2.51 14.55
CA THR A 43 10.73 -1.51 15.04
C THR A 43 10.79 -1.47 16.57
N ARG A 44 9.63 -1.53 17.26
CA ARG A 44 9.57 -1.49 18.72
C ARG A 44 10.24 -2.69 19.40
N GLN A 45 10.25 -3.85 18.75
CA GLN A 45 10.65 -5.12 19.37
C GLN A 45 11.96 -5.70 18.81
N LEU A 46 12.49 -5.15 17.72
CA LEU A 46 13.69 -5.68 17.06
C LEU A 46 14.93 -5.51 17.94
N THR A 47 15.02 -4.40 18.66
CA THR A 47 16.13 -4.09 19.57
C THR A 47 15.59 -3.60 20.92
N PRO A 48 16.39 -3.62 21.99
CA PRO A 48 15.99 -3.08 23.29
C PRO A 48 15.59 -1.60 23.25
N GLU A 49 16.20 -0.81 22.37
CA GLU A 49 15.92 0.62 22.18
C GLU A 49 14.62 0.86 21.44
N GLY A 50 14.21 -0.06 20.55
CA GLY A 50 12.99 0.01 19.77
C GLY A 50 12.94 1.17 18.79
N THR A 51 14.07 1.56 18.20
CA THR A 51 14.20 2.73 17.30
C THR A 51 14.76 2.35 15.94
N PHE A 52 14.56 3.20 14.92
CA PHE A 52 15.16 3.00 13.60
C PHE A 52 16.68 3.07 13.63
N ALA A 53 17.25 3.97 14.45
CA ALA A 53 18.70 4.06 14.62
C ALA A 53 19.32 2.76 15.16
N ALA A 54 18.64 2.10 16.10
CA ALA A 54 19.10 0.80 16.62
C ALA A 54 18.80 -0.34 15.63
N ALA A 55 17.67 -0.32 14.95
CA ALA A 55 17.30 -1.29 13.91
C ALA A 55 18.32 -1.31 12.76
N GLU A 56 18.89 -0.17 12.39
CA GLU A 56 19.91 -0.07 11.35
C GLU A 56 21.13 -0.96 11.63
N ALA A 57 21.54 -1.07 12.88
CA ALA A 57 22.68 -1.90 13.27
C ALA A 57 22.44 -3.40 13.04
N VAL A 58 21.19 -3.85 12.94
CA VAL A 58 20.82 -5.25 12.71
C VAL A 58 20.75 -5.60 11.21
N LEU A 59 20.66 -4.60 10.33
CA LEU A 59 20.48 -4.82 8.89
C LEU A 59 21.55 -5.72 8.25
N PRO A 60 22.86 -5.61 8.56
CA PRO A 60 23.87 -6.50 7.99
C PRO A 60 23.61 -7.98 8.32
N GLU A 61 23.20 -8.29 9.55
CA GLU A 61 22.87 -9.65 9.95
C GLU A 61 21.65 -10.19 9.22
N LEU A 62 20.60 -9.38 9.06
CA LEU A 62 19.42 -9.76 8.27
C LEU A 62 19.79 -10.02 6.80
N ARG A 63 20.68 -9.23 6.23
CA ARG A 63 21.15 -9.46 4.86
C ARG A 63 21.97 -10.74 4.73
N ASP A 64 22.87 -11.02 5.66
CA ASP A 64 23.67 -12.24 5.70
C ASP A 64 22.78 -13.49 5.87
N ASN A 65 21.62 -13.35 6.53
CA ASN A 65 20.59 -14.39 6.64
C ASN A 65 19.72 -14.55 5.39
N GLY A 66 19.99 -13.79 4.31
CA GLY A 66 19.32 -13.93 3.02
C GLY A 66 17.97 -13.21 2.91
N ILE A 67 17.72 -12.21 3.75
CA ILE A 67 16.52 -11.37 3.64
C ILE A 67 16.69 -10.36 2.50
N ASP A 68 15.65 -10.21 1.66
CA ASP A 68 15.65 -9.31 0.52
C ASP A 68 14.70 -8.12 0.69
N ILE A 69 13.55 -8.34 1.30
CA ILE A 69 12.51 -7.33 1.53
C ILE A 69 12.29 -7.17 3.03
N LEU A 70 12.37 -5.93 3.51
CA LEU A 70 11.96 -5.55 4.86
C LEU A 70 10.52 -5.03 4.78
N TRP A 71 9.59 -5.73 5.40
CA TRP A 71 8.24 -5.25 5.64
C TRP A 71 8.22 -4.57 7.01
N VAL A 72 8.32 -3.24 7.02
CA VAL A 72 8.27 -2.43 8.23
C VAL A 72 6.82 -2.33 8.70
N MET A 73 6.53 -2.82 9.91
CA MET A 73 5.24 -2.65 10.56
C MET A 73 4.86 -1.17 10.66
N PRO A 74 3.57 -0.83 10.86
CA PRO A 74 3.16 0.58 10.87
C PRO A 74 4.01 1.40 11.82
N CYS A 75 4.64 2.44 11.29
CA CYS A 75 5.59 3.29 12.02
C CYS A 75 5.09 4.72 12.22
N GLN A 76 3.85 4.97 11.91
CA GLN A 76 3.19 6.24 12.12
C GLN A 76 2.80 6.44 13.60
N PRO A 77 2.54 7.69 14.05
CA PRO A 77 2.09 7.95 15.39
C PRO A 77 0.75 7.26 15.70
N ILE A 78 0.63 6.76 16.93
CA ILE A 78 -0.51 5.98 17.41
C ILE A 78 -1.48 6.87 18.16
N GLY A 79 -2.80 6.71 17.90
CA GLY A 79 -3.87 7.40 18.60
C GLY A 79 -3.85 7.17 20.12
N LYS A 80 -4.49 8.07 20.85
CA LYS A 80 -4.59 8.01 22.32
C LYS A 80 -5.99 7.71 22.80
N LEU A 81 -7.00 8.11 22.03
CA LEU A 81 -8.39 7.86 22.38
C LEU A 81 -8.70 6.36 22.22
N THR A 82 -9.30 5.77 23.24
CA THR A 82 -9.64 4.33 23.30
C THR A 82 -8.46 3.37 23.09
N ARG A 83 -7.23 3.86 23.33
CA ARG A 83 -6.00 3.10 23.15
C ARG A 83 -6.04 1.77 23.92
N LYS A 84 -5.71 0.67 23.25
CA LYS A 84 -5.55 -0.64 23.87
C LYS A 84 -4.14 -0.80 24.43
N GLY A 85 -4.04 -1.17 25.71
CA GLY A 85 -2.77 -1.30 26.42
C GLY A 85 -2.04 0.04 26.62
N THR A 86 -0.84 -0.01 27.16
CA THR A 86 -0.06 1.19 27.50
C THR A 86 0.55 1.88 26.30
N LEU A 87 1.01 1.09 25.30
CA LEU A 87 1.73 1.58 24.12
C LEU A 87 0.82 1.77 22.90
N GLY A 88 -0.38 1.19 22.90
CA GLY A 88 -1.32 1.22 21.79
C GLY A 88 -0.96 0.27 20.65
N SER A 89 -1.92 0.08 19.74
CA SER A 89 -1.76 -0.70 18.51
C SER A 89 -1.05 0.12 17.46
N TYR A 90 -0.07 -0.46 16.77
CA TYR A 90 0.57 0.12 15.58
C TYR A 90 -0.45 0.49 14.50
N TYR A 91 -1.55 -0.27 14.42
CA TYR A 91 -2.59 -0.12 13.41
C TYR A 91 -3.59 1.00 13.73
N SER A 92 -3.55 1.60 14.92
CA SER A 92 -4.37 2.76 15.29
C SER A 92 -3.64 4.07 14.91
N ILE A 93 -3.57 4.37 13.60
CA ILE A 93 -2.79 5.47 13.04
C ILE A 93 -3.49 6.80 13.24
N ILE A 94 -2.77 7.79 13.78
CA ILE A 94 -3.28 9.15 13.94
C ILE A 94 -2.94 10.07 12.74
N ASP A 95 -1.77 9.89 12.12
CA ASP A 95 -1.29 10.69 10.99
C ASP A 95 -0.45 9.83 10.04
N TYR A 96 -0.87 9.75 8.78
CA TYR A 96 -0.23 8.90 7.77
C TYR A 96 1.14 9.39 7.29
N CYS A 97 1.43 10.70 7.41
CA CYS A 97 2.64 11.32 6.87
C CYS A 97 3.65 11.71 7.95
N GLN A 98 3.61 11.03 9.10
CA GLN A 98 4.55 11.26 10.19
C GLN A 98 5.18 9.95 10.66
N ILE A 99 6.36 10.06 11.24
CA ILE A 99 7.03 8.96 11.95
C ILE A 99 6.67 9.04 13.43
N ASN A 100 6.37 7.89 14.05
CA ASN A 100 6.13 7.81 15.48
C ASN A 100 7.42 8.25 16.24
N PRO A 101 7.34 9.28 17.07
CA PRO A 101 8.52 9.77 17.80
C PRO A 101 9.10 8.73 18.78
N GLU A 102 8.36 7.68 19.13
CA GLU A 102 8.91 6.55 19.89
C GLU A 102 9.97 5.76 19.10
N PHE A 103 9.90 5.77 17.77
CA PHE A 103 10.82 5.05 16.87
C PHE A 103 11.96 5.94 16.36
N GLY A 104 11.89 7.24 16.60
CA GLY A 104 12.85 8.23 16.16
C GLY A 104 12.22 9.33 15.32
N THR A 105 13.06 10.07 14.63
CA THR A 105 12.67 11.17 13.73
C THR A 105 12.50 10.66 12.30
N ARG A 106 11.96 11.52 11.43
CA ARG A 106 11.98 11.30 9.99
C ARG A 106 13.41 11.07 9.46
N ALA A 107 14.37 11.83 9.93
CA ALA A 107 15.78 11.69 9.53
C ALA A 107 16.35 10.33 9.92
N ASP A 108 15.97 9.79 11.10
CA ASP A 108 16.39 8.44 11.52
C ASP A 108 15.80 7.36 10.59
N PHE A 109 14.53 7.50 10.19
CA PHE A 109 13.92 6.59 9.22
C PHE A 109 14.59 6.69 7.84
N GLU A 110 14.83 7.91 7.34
CA GLU A 110 15.50 8.11 6.05
C GLU A 110 16.93 7.56 6.06
N HIS A 111 17.65 7.65 7.18
CA HIS A 111 18.99 7.06 7.33
C HIS A 111 18.93 5.53 7.35
N PHE A 112 18.01 4.96 8.10
CA PHE A 112 17.71 3.52 8.09
C PHE A 112 17.40 3.03 6.67
N LEU A 113 16.50 3.71 5.95
CA LEU A 113 16.11 3.38 4.58
C LEU A 113 17.30 3.42 3.62
N ALA A 114 18.11 4.49 3.69
CA ALA A 114 19.30 4.62 2.86
C ALA A 114 20.33 3.50 3.14
N THR A 115 20.47 3.09 4.40
CA THR A 115 21.35 1.95 4.77
C THR A 115 20.77 0.64 4.26
N ALA A 116 19.47 0.41 4.40
CA ALA A 116 18.81 -0.77 3.86
C ALA A 116 19.01 -0.87 2.33
N HIS A 117 18.77 0.20 1.59
CA HIS A 117 18.99 0.23 0.14
C HIS A 117 20.47 -0.02 -0.23
N ARG A 118 21.43 0.55 0.50
CA ARG A 118 22.86 0.32 0.27
C ARG A 118 23.26 -1.15 0.47
N LEU A 119 22.58 -1.84 1.37
CA LEU A 119 22.78 -3.28 1.63
C LEU A 119 22.00 -4.15 0.63
N GLY A 120 21.20 -3.56 -0.27
CA GLY A 120 20.45 -4.27 -1.30
C GLY A 120 19.06 -4.74 -0.88
N PHE A 121 18.54 -4.28 0.25
CA PHE A 121 17.14 -4.52 0.63
C PHE A 121 16.18 -3.69 -0.21
N LYS A 122 14.98 -4.22 -0.37
CA LYS A 122 13.77 -3.45 -0.63
C LYS A 122 13.03 -3.21 0.67
N VAL A 123 12.40 -2.04 0.82
CA VAL A 123 11.68 -1.67 2.04
C VAL A 123 10.24 -1.34 1.70
N ILE A 124 9.31 -2.13 2.22
CA ILE A 124 7.88 -1.86 2.10
C ILE A 124 7.30 -1.48 3.46
N LEU A 125 6.28 -0.64 3.44
CA LEU A 125 5.59 -0.20 4.64
C LEU A 125 4.26 -0.91 4.79
N ASP A 126 3.93 -1.31 6.02
CA ASP A 126 2.59 -1.78 6.37
C ASP A 126 1.61 -0.62 6.27
N TRP A 127 0.61 -0.76 5.38
CA TRP A 127 -0.30 0.31 5.03
C TRP A 127 -1.72 0.05 5.53
N VAL A 128 -2.13 0.80 6.52
CA VAL A 128 -3.44 0.67 7.18
C VAL A 128 -4.46 1.55 6.46
N ALA A 129 -5.07 1.05 5.39
CA ALA A 129 -6.00 1.84 4.59
C ALA A 129 -7.45 1.75 5.06
N ASN A 130 -7.83 0.73 5.85
CA ASN A 130 -9.23 0.51 6.23
C ASN A 130 -9.73 1.49 7.30
N HIS A 131 -8.86 2.00 8.17
CA HIS A 131 -9.26 2.76 9.36
C HIS A 131 -8.14 3.70 9.84
N THR A 132 -8.49 4.61 10.73
CA THR A 132 -7.55 5.45 11.49
C THR A 132 -7.76 5.27 12.99
N ALA A 133 -6.92 5.89 13.80
CA ALA A 133 -7.28 6.16 15.21
C ALA A 133 -8.51 7.07 15.30
N PRO A 134 -9.36 6.94 16.34
CA PRO A 134 -10.55 7.80 16.49
C PRO A 134 -10.23 9.28 16.71
N ASP A 135 -9.05 9.58 17.22
CA ASP A 135 -8.52 10.94 17.43
C ASP A 135 -7.61 11.44 16.28
N SER A 136 -7.61 10.75 15.14
CA SER A 136 -6.98 11.25 13.94
C SER A 136 -7.62 12.57 13.48
N PRO A 137 -6.83 13.56 13.01
CA PRO A 137 -7.36 14.77 12.38
C PRO A 137 -8.33 14.50 11.23
N TRP A 138 -8.20 13.34 10.57
CA TRP A 138 -9.14 12.93 9.52
C TRP A 138 -10.56 12.75 10.01
N ALA A 139 -10.77 12.45 11.31
CA ALA A 139 -12.09 12.31 11.92
C ALA A 139 -12.85 13.65 12.05
N LEU A 140 -12.15 14.78 11.85
CA LEU A 140 -12.76 16.12 11.82
C LEU A 140 -13.36 16.46 10.44
N ASN A 141 -12.99 15.73 9.39
CA ASN A 141 -13.53 15.94 8.04
C ASN A 141 -14.88 15.25 7.90
N ASP A 142 -15.87 16.01 7.43
CA ASP A 142 -17.22 15.49 7.26
C ASP A 142 -17.26 14.34 6.23
N GLY A 143 -17.91 13.24 6.61
CA GLY A 143 -18.10 12.08 5.75
C GLY A 143 -16.84 11.24 5.46
N TRP A 144 -15.67 11.56 6.02
CA TRP A 144 -14.46 10.75 5.82
C TRP A 144 -14.48 9.43 6.59
N HIS A 145 -15.23 9.37 7.69
CA HIS A 145 -15.45 8.15 8.46
C HIS A 145 -16.92 7.79 8.48
N TYR A 146 -17.20 6.50 8.59
CA TYR A 146 -18.55 6.06 8.88
C TYR A 146 -18.96 6.48 10.28
N ARG A 147 -20.23 6.93 10.43
CA ARG A 147 -20.84 7.29 11.70
C ARG A 147 -22.18 6.58 11.87
N ASP A 148 -22.52 6.25 13.10
CA ASP A 148 -23.83 5.73 13.44
C ASP A 148 -24.92 6.83 13.39
N SER A 149 -26.18 6.46 13.68
CA SER A 149 -27.31 7.40 13.68
C SER A 149 -27.22 8.46 14.79
N LEU A 150 -26.34 8.30 15.76
CA LEU A 150 -26.08 9.25 16.84
C LEU A 150 -24.85 10.13 16.55
N GLY A 151 -24.18 9.91 15.41
CA GLY A 151 -22.99 10.64 15.01
C GLY A 151 -21.65 10.10 15.59
N ASN A 152 -21.67 8.98 16.28
CA ASN A 152 -20.44 8.37 16.79
C ASN A 152 -19.67 7.70 15.66
N LEU A 153 -18.33 7.75 15.72
CA LEU A 153 -17.45 7.02 14.80
C LEU A 153 -17.70 5.51 14.88
N MET A 154 -17.84 4.87 13.74
CA MET A 154 -18.02 3.42 13.69
C MET A 154 -16.69 2.70 13.79
N VAL A 155 -16.65 1.66 14.59
CA VAL A 155 -15.56 0.68 14.66
C VAL A 155 -15.79 -0.43 13.64
N GLN A 156 -14.80 -1.28 13.43
CA GLN A 156 -14.95 -2.53 12.70
C GLN A 156 -14.70 -3.70 13.65
N TYR A 157 -15.54 -4.71 13.59
CA TYR A 157 -15.47 -5.85 14.50
C TYR A 157 -15.43 -5.40 15.98
N ASP A 158 -14.52 -5.94 16.78
CA ASP A 158 -14.23 -5.58 18.15
C ASP A 158 -13.02 -4.62 18.31
N TRP A 159 -12.60 -3.96 17.21
CA TRP A 159 -11.45 -3.06 17.19
C TRP A 159 -11.85 -1.67 17.69
N THR A 160 -12.00 -1.55 19.00
CA THR A 160 -12.55 -0.33 19.64
C THR A 160 -11.59 0.87 19.63
N ASP A 161 -10.35 0.67 19.23
CA ASP A 161 -9.30 1.68 19.15
C ASP A 161 -9.12 2.26 17.74
N ILE A 162 -10.06 1.95 16.81
CA ILE A 162 -10.05 2.46 15.44
C ILE A 162 -11.38 3.11 15.04
N ALA A 163 -11.35 3.89 13.96
CA ALA A 163 -12.50 4.46 13.30
C ALA A 163 -12.48 4.09 11.80
N LYS A 164 -13.56 3.46 11.31
CA LYS A 164 -13.65 2.96 9.93
C LYS A 164 -13.76 4.11 8.93
N LEU A 165 -12.90 4.10 7.90
CA LEU A 165 -12.89 5.06 6.80
C LEU A 165 -14.04 4.81 5.82
N ASN A 166 -14.60 5.90 5.27
CA ASN A 166 -15.70 5.88 4.32
C ASN A 166 -15.21 6.05 2.89
N TYR A 167 -15.00 4.96 2.19
CA TYR A 167 -14.55 4.94 0.79
C TYR A 167 -15.60 5.42 -0.23
N ASN A 168 -16.83 5.77 0.18
CA ASN A 168 -17.75 6.49 -0.69
C ASN A 168 -17.38 7.98 -0.82
N ASN A 169 -16.56 8.51 0.09
CA ASN A 169 -16.07 9.89 0.04
C ASN A 169 -14.83 10.01 -0.84
N GLN A 170 -14.94 10.80 -1.91
CA GLN A 170 -13.87 10.94 -2.90
C GLN A 170 -12.67 11.76 -2.38
N ASP A 171 -12.92 12.74 -1.50
CA ASP A 171 -11.84 13.55 -0.91
C ASP A 171 -11.00 12.71 0.05
N MET A 172 -11.64 11.81 0.82
CA MET A 172 -10.93 10.84 1.66
C MET A 172 -10.07 9.90 0.80
N ARG A 173 -10.63 9.34 -0.30
CA ARG A 173 -9.87 8.50 -1.24
C ARG A 173 -8.66 9.24 -1.82
N ALA A 174 -8.85 10.51 -2.21
CA ALA A 174 -7.75 11.33 -2.72
C ALA A 174 -6.66 11.57 -1.67
N ALA A 175 -7.06 11.87 -0.41
CA ALA A 175 -6.12 12.05 0.69
C ALA A 175 -5.34 10.75 1.01
N MET A 176 -5.99 9.59 0.95
CA MET A 176 -5.33 8.29 1.14
C MET A 176 -4.28 8.05 0.06
N LYS A 177 -4.61 8.27 -1.22
CA LYS A 177 -3.64 8.17 -2.32
C LYS A 177 -2.48 9.16 -2.16
N GLN A 178 -2.79 10.41 -1.77
CA GLN A 178 -1.76 11.41 -1.55
C GLN A 178 -0.79 11.03 -0.42
N ALA A 179 -1.28 10.41 0.65
CA ALA A 179 -0.43 9.89 1.70
C ALA A 179 0.46 8.73 1.21
N MET A 180 -0.05 7.84 0.35
CA MET A 180 0.77 6.80 -0.28
C MET A 180 1.86 7.41 -1.18
N HIS A 181 1.52 8.40 -1.99
CA HIS A 181 2.48 9.15 -2.80
C HIS A 181 3.56 9.80 -1.95
N TRP A 182 3.20 10.37 -0.81
CA TRP A 182 4.19 10.97 0.09
C TRP A 182 5.27 9.97 0.53
N TRP A 183 4.88 8.75 0.85
CA TRP A 183 5.83 7.69 1.22
C TRP A 183 6.69 7.22 0.05
N MET A 184 6.13 7.11 -1.14
CA MET A 184 6.87 6.70 -2.33
C MET A 184 7.75 7.81 -2.89
N ASP A 185 7.21 9.03 -3.04
CA ASP A 185 7.87 10.13 -3.75
C ASP A 185 8.83 10.92 -2.84
N SER A 186 8.46 11.12 -1.55
CA SER A 186 9.21 11.99 -0.63
C SER A 186 10.10 11.23 0.33
N ILE A 187 9.71 10.01 0.73
CA ILE A 187 10.50 9.16 1.61
C ILE A 187 11.31 8.15 0.79
N GLY A 188 10.73 7.55 -0.25
CA GLY A 188 11.43 6.67 -1.17
C GLY A 188 11.39 5.20 -0.78
N ILE A 189 10.30 4.73 -0.15
CA ILE A 189 10.10 3.29 0.08
C ILE A 189 9.81 2.56 -1.23
N ASP A 190 9.90 1.22 -1.24
CA ASP A 190 9.76 0.40 -2.45
C ASP A 190 8.35 -0.20 -2.61
N GLY A 191 7.43 0.09 -1.72
CA GLY A 191 6.06 -0.40 -1.82
C GLY A 191 5.32 -0.55 -0.51
N PHE A 192 4.25 -1.36 -0.53
CA PHE A 192 3.34 -1.50 0.59
C PHE A 192 2.92 -2.94 0.84
N ARG A 193 2.80 -3.31 2.11
CA ARG A 193 1.92 -4.40 2.54
C ARG A 193 0.61 -3.77 2.99
N CYS A 194 -0.49 -4.13 2.36
CA CYS A 194 -1.79 -3.55 2.60
C CYS A 194 -2.55 -4.36 3.66
N ASP A 195 -2.72 -3.75 4.84
CA ASP A 195 -3.44 -4.31 5.98
C ASP A 195 -4.92 -4.49 5.66
N VAL A 196 -5.49 -5.65 6.00
CA VAL A 196 -6.88 -6.05 5.76
C VAL A 196 -7.42 -5.58 4.40
N ALA A 197 -6.65 -5.84 3.34
CA ALA A 197 -6.89 -5.30 2.01
C ALA A 197 -8.28 -5.66 1.46
N GLY A 198 -8.84 -6.81 1.84
CA GLY A 198 -10.17 -7.23 1.46
C GLY A 198 -11.31 -6.35 1.98
N GLU A 199 -11.07 -5.59 3.06
CA GLU A 199 -12.05 -4.66 3.65
C GLU A 199 -12.08 -3.28 2.97
N VAL A 200 -11.11 -3.01 2.10
CA VAL A 200 -11.03 -1.78 1.30
C VAL A 200 -11.52 -2.06 -0.12
N PRO A 201 -12.35 -1.19 -0.73
CA PRO A 201 -12.90 -1.46 -2.05
C PRO A 201 -11.84 -1.73 -3.12
N THR A 202 -12.03 -2.79 -3.89
CA THR A 202 -11.10 -3.21 -4.95
C THR A 202 -10.87 -2.12 -6.01
N ASP A 203 -11.90 -1.32 -6.32
CA ASP A 203 -11.77 -0.20 -7.27
C ASP A 203 -10.83 0.90 -6.76
N PHE A 204 -10.79 1.14 -5.43
CA PHE A 204 -9.80 2.03 -4.84
C PHE A 204 -8.38 1.49 -5.03
N TRP A 205 -8.15 0.21 -4.72
CA TRP A 205 -6.84 -0.40 -4.89
C TRP A 205 -6.38 -0.36 -6.34
N ASN A 206 -7.27 -0.70 -7.28
CA ASN A 206 -6.95 -0.66 -8.71
C ASN A 206 -6.54 0.74 -9.16
N ASP A 207 -7.25 1.78 -8.73
CA ASP A 207 -6.97 3.17 -9.06
C ASP A 207 -5.66 3.64 -8.41
N ALA A 208 -5.50 3.44 -7.11
CA ALA A 208 -4.31 3.86 -6.36
C ALA A 208 -3.02 3.19 -6.87
N MET A 209 -3.07 1.86 -7.09
CA MET A 209 -1.90 1.12 -7.54
C MET A 209 -1.56 1.44 -9.01
N ALA A 210 -2.57 1.69 -9.86
CA ALA A 210 -2.32 2.12 -11.24
C ALA A 210 -1.66 3.51 -11.30
N GLU A 211 -2.08 4.44 -10.43
CA GLU A 211 -1.51 5.77 -10.32
C GLU A 211 -0.06 5.72 -9.84
N LEU A 212 0.21 5.03 -8.74
CA LEU A 212 1.55 4.88 -8.17
C LEU A 212 2.54 4.21 -9.16
N ARG A 213 2.10 3.19 -9.90
CA ARG A 213 2.96 2.50 -10.86
C ARG A 213 3.35 3.33 -12.08
N GLN A 214 2.68 4.47 -12.34
CA GLN A 214 3.11 5.38 -13.40
C GLN A 214 4.48 5.99 -13.13
N THR A 215 4.79 6.27 -11.85
CA THR A 215 6.07 6.83 -11.40
C THR A 215 6.98 5.80 -10.76
N HIS A 216 6.41 4.72 -10.22
CA HIS A 216 7.12 3.64 -9.51
C HIS A 216 6.78 2.27 -10.11
N PRO A 217 7.21 1.97 -11.36
CA PRO A 217 6.83 0.73 -12.06
C PRO A 217 7.31 -0.55 -11.35
N ASP A 218 8.39 -0.46 -10.60
CA ASP A 218 8.97 -1.58 -9.84
C ASP A 218 8.48 -1.66 -8.38
N MET A 219 7.39 -0.95 -8.05
CA MET A 219 6.76 -0.99 -6.74
C MET A 219 6.28 -2.40 -6.42
N PHE A 220 6.64 -2.91 -5.23
CA PHE A 220 6.12 -4.18 -4.71
C PHE A 220 4.91 -3.95 -3.81
N THR A 221 3.88 -4.78 -3.98
CA THR A 221 2.67 -4.73 -3.15
C THR A 221 2.31 -6.13 -2.66
N LEU A 222 1.98 -6.21 -1.38
CA LEU A 222 1.53 -7.43 -0.72
C LEU A 222 0.18 -7.15 -0.05
N ALA A 223 -0.84 -7.95 -0.33
CA ALA A 223 -2.16 -7.81 0.29
C ALA A 223 -2.33 -8.81 1.43
N GLU A 224 -2.90 -8.34 2.56
CA GLU A 224 -3.48 -9.24 3.54
C GLU A 224 -4.98 -9.40 3.21
N ASP A 225 -5.36 -10.58 2.72
CA ASP A 225 -6.75 -10.87 2.36
C ASP A 225 -7.08 -12.35 2.63
N GLU A 226 -7.74 -12.61 3.73
CA GLU A 226 -8.13 -13.97 4.09
C GLU A 226 -9.39 -14.44 3.33
N ALA A 227 -10.28 -13.51 2.97
CA ALA A 227 -11.58 -13.85 2.41
C ALA A 227 -11.49 -14.33 0.95
N LYS A 228 -10.56 -13.78 0.16
CA LYS A 228 -10.39 -14.12 -1.25
C LYS A 228 -9.40 -15.24 -1.52
N ALA A 229 -8.52 -15.55 -0.57
CA ALA A 229 -7.61 -16.69 -0.68
C ALA A 229 -8.32 -18.03 -0.76
N GLN A 230 -9.61 -18.11 -0.40
CA GLN A 230 -10.43 -19.29 -0.51
C GLN A 230 -11.13 -19.43 -1.87
N GLU A 231 -11.09 -18.39 -2.72
CA GLU A 231 -11.71 -18.38 -4.05
C GLU A 231 -10.69 -18.61 -5.19
N LEU A 232 -9.40 -18.70 -4.85
CA LEU A 232 -8.30 -19.01 -5.78
C LEU A 232 -7.84 -20.45 -5.63
#